data_d07ed27afa5bec8e44e904d10f2dfc35
#
_entry.id   d07ed27afa5bec8e44e904d10f2dfc35
#
_cell.length_a   1.000
_cell.length_b   1.000
_cell.length_c   1.000
_cell.angle_alpha   90.00
_cell.angle_beta   90.00
_cell.angle_gamma   90.00
#
_symmetry.space_group_name_H-M   'P 1'
#
loop_
_entity.id
_entity.type
_entity.pdbx_description
1 polymer ?
#
loop_
_entity_poly.entity_id
_entity_poly.type
_entity_poly.pdbx_seq_one_letter_code
_entity_poly.pdbx_strand_id
1 'polypeptide(L)'
;MGAVYRARDLHFPNVVKVVAVKEMVNQARDPLVRETIVKNFEREANLLATLSHPAIPRIHDYFTQNERSYLILEYIHGKDLETILSESQDFFSPDQVTGWGIEMCDVLQYLHDHQPEPVIFRDIKPSNIMINQHNHIVLIDFGIAKRFQSGEKGTMIGTEGYSPPEQYRGEANVLADIYALGATLHHLLSRRDPRLEAPFSFGERPLREINPAVSIELEAVINTALQYNPEDRFQSAAEMKEALLTVARETGALNERPASTARVDLKSSSVSPKWSFACEDEIRGTAMAQGDLVYVGSYDNNLYAVHASTGEFVWKYPTDAGIVSKPAFSNGNLYFGSEDKRVHAISARSGKITWTYYTEGPVRSSAHIAEGHLFIGSDDGFLHAVSAGIGRSVWRHDAFAPVRSTPLVFGEAIYFGTEAGELVCIDYRGEVKWRFRAKRAITSSPVIADGTVYFGSLDGTLYAVDAKSGWVIWRFRMDKGSISTPFIADELIFTGAIDGNIYCIDMHTAKEVWRFPTEHQVTGSALVAKDSVYCGSVDGNLYCLEYRTGRLRWKFKTGGPITATPVFYDDTVYIGSTDHKIYAFEA
;
A
#
# COMPACT_ATOMS: atom_id res chain seq x y z
N MET A 1 12.28 -20.11 30.38
CA MET A 1 12.74 -19.32 29.20
C MET A 1 12.78 -20.25 28.01
N GLY A 2 12.29 -19.83 26.88
CA GLY A 2 12.35 -20.59 25.64
C GLY A 2 13.58 -20.23 24.83
N ALA A 3 13.92 -21.07 23.87
CA ALA A 3 14.96 -20.80 22.89
C ALA A 3 14.30 -20.48 21.53
N VAL A 4 14.93 -19.59 20.75
CA VAL A 4 14.49 -19.30 19.38
C VAL A 4 15.55 -19.82 18.42
N TYR A 5 15.12 -20.65 17.48
CA TYR A 5 15.98 -21.28 16.50
C TYR A 5 15.65 -20.76 15.10
N ARG A 6 16.67 -20.59 14.29
CA ARG A 6 16.52 -20.44 12.86
C ARG A 6 16.39 -21.83 12.22
N ALA A 7 15.29 -22.10 11.54
CA ALA A 7 15.01 -23.40 10.93
C ALA A 7 14.65 -23.27 9.46
N ARG A 8 14.76 -24.37 8.72
CA ARG A 8 14.30 -24.47 7.35
C ARG A 8 12.98 -25.23 7.30
N ASP A 9 11.97 -24.68 6.64
CA ASP A 9 10.73 -25.38 6.34
C ASP A 9 10.96 -26.41 5.22
N LEU A 10 10.82 -27.68 5.53
CA LEU A 10 11.09 -28.80 4.60
C LEU A 10 9.86 -29.18 3.76
N HIS A 11 8.69 -28.62 4.01
CA HIS A 11 7.50 -28.83 3.17
C HIS A 11 7.70 -28.31 1.73
N PHE A 12 8.70 -27.45 1.54
CA PHE A 12 9.06 -26.91 0.24
C PHE A 12 10.48 -27.36 -0.15
N PRO A 13 10.67 -28.58 -0.68
CA PRO A 13 12.00 -29.17 -0.90
C PRO A 13 12.87 -28.36 -1.88
N ASN A 14 12.26 -27.65 -2.82
CA ASN A 14 12.94 -26.88 -3.86
C ASN A 14 13.09 -25.37 -3.52
N VAL A 15 12.62 -24.92 -2.35
CA VAL A 15 12.71 -23.54 -1.90
C VAL A 15 13.35 -23.48 -0.52
N VAL A 16 14.29 -22.58 -0.31
CA VAL A 16 14.86 -22.33 1.02
C VAL A 16 13.94 -21.36 1.76
N LYS A 17 12.89 -21.87 2.41
CA LYS A 17 12.04 -21.09 3.29
C LYS A 17 12.57 -21.17 4.72
N VAL A 18 13.05 -20.05 5.24
CA VAL A 18 13.56 -19.92 6.61
C VAL A 18 12.42 -19.47 7.52
N VAL A 19 12.33 -20.06 8.70
CA VAL A 19 11.35 -19.73 9.74
C VAL A 19 12.06 -19.56 11.08
N ALA A 20 11.45 -18.81 11.99
CA ALA A 20 11.86 -18.74 13.39
C ALA A 20 11.01 -19.74 14.19
N VAL A 21 11.68 -20.62 14.94
CA VAL A 21 11.03 -21.62 15.80
C VAL A 21 11.27 -21.22 17.26
N LYS A 22 10.22 -20.75 17.92
CA LYS A 22 10.25 -20.43 19.35
C LYS A 22 9.85 -21.67 20.12
N GLU A 23 10.82 -22.27 20.82
CA GLU A 23 10.60 -23.41 21.71
C GLU A 23 10.30 -22.94 23.11
N MET A 24 9.26 -23.46 23.69
CA MET A 24 8.98 -23.29 25.11
C MET A 24 9.35 -24.55 25.87
N VAL A 25 10.33 -24.41 26.75
CA VAL A 25 10.73 -25.50 27.67
C VAL A 25 9.96 -25.37 28.99
N ASN A 26 9.07 -26.31 29.24
CA ASN A 26 8.31 -26.33 30.47
C ASN A 26 9.08 -27.11 31.53
N GLN A 27 9.79 -26.41 32.42
CA GLN A 27 10.56 -27.00 33.53
C GLN A 27 9.79 -27.08 34.87
N ALA A 28 8.51 -26.74 34.87
CA ALA A 28 7.71 -26.78 36.11
C ALA A 28 7.55 -28.23 36.59
N ARG A 29 7.85 -28.46 37.88
CA ARG A 29 7.68 -29.76 38.51
C ARG A 29 6.22 -30.05 38.85
N ASP A 30 5.44 -29.00 39.11
CA ASP A 30 4.00 -29.10 39.41
C ASP A 30 3.18 -29.26 38.12
N PRO A 31 2.36 -30.30 37.99
CA PRO A 31 1.51 -30.55 36.82
C PRO A 31 0.51 -29.41 36.54
N LEU A 32 -0.06 -28.77 37.57
CA LEU A 32 -1.00 -27.64 37.39
C LEU A 32 -0.32 -26.40 36.84
N VAL A 33 0.88 -26.11 37.34
CA VAL A 33 1.70 -25.00 36.79
C VAL A 33 2.10 -25.29 35.35
N ARG A 34 2.45 -26.56 35.05
CA ARG A 34 2.78 -27.00 33.69
C ARG A 34 1.61 -26.79 32.72
N GLU A 35 0.40 -27.21 33.10
CA GLU A 35 -0.81 -27.03 32.29
C GLU A 35 -1.12 -25.54 32.05
N THR A 36 -0.97 -24.71 33.08
CA THR A 36 -1.18 -23.27 33.00
C THR A 36 -0.21 -22.62 32.01
N ILE A 37 1.06 -23.01 32.01
CA ILE A 37 2.09 -22.50 31.09
C ILE A 37 1.74 -22.89 29.65
N VAL A 38 1.31 -24.12 29.39
CA VAL A 38 0.91 -24.57 28.05
C VAL A 38 -0.30 -23.77 27.56
N LYS A 39 -1.34 -23.63 28.38
CA LYS A 39 -2.55 -22.84 28.03
C LYS A 39 -2.23 -21.39 27.73
N ASN A 40 -1.28 -20.78 28.44
CA ASN A 40 -0.87 -19.40 28.16
C ASN A 40 -0.14 -19.30 26.82
N PHE A 41 0.70 -20.27 26.47
CA PHE A 41 1.38 -20.31 25.19
C PHE A 41 0.41 -20.54 24.02
N GLU A 42 -0.61 -21.40 24.21
CA GLU A 42 -1.70 -21.57 23.23
C GLU A 42 -2.49 -20.28 23.02
N ARG A 43 -2.75 -19.53 24.09
CA ARG A 43 -3.40 -18.21 23.98
C ARG A 43 -2.55 -17.20 23.24
N GLU A 44 -1.22 -17.19 23.46
CA GLU A 44 -0.28 -16.35 22.70
C GLU A 44 -0.34 -16.71 21.21
N ALA A 45 -0.28 -18.00 20.87
CA ALA A 45 -0.39 -18.48 19.51
C ALA A 45 -1.73 -18.07 18.85
N ASN A 46 -2.85 -18.27 19.57
CA ASN A 46 -4.17 -17.91 19.09
C ASN A 46 -4.32 -16.40 18.88
N LEU A 47 -3.79 -15.57 19.78
CA LEU A 47 -3.80 -14.12 19.60
C LEU A 47 -2.96 -13.70 18.40
N LEU A 48 -1.73 -14.18 18.29
CA LEU A 48 -0.86 -13.87 17.14
C LEU A 48 -1.49 -14.28 15.81
N ALA A 49 -2.28 -15.36 15.79
CA ALA A 49 -3.00 -15.81 14.60
C ALA A 49 -4.11 -14.83 14.16
N THR A 50 -4.61 -13.98 15.07
CA THR A 50 -5.61 -12.94 14.75
C THR A 50 -4.98 -11.62 14.31
N LEU A 51 -3.68 -11.41 14.60
CA LEU A 51 -2.99 -10.17 14.30
C LEU A 51 -2.45 -10.18 12.86
N SER A 52 -2.65 -9.07 12.15
CA SER A 52 -2.12 -8.86 10.80
C SER A 52 -1.61 -7.43 10.64
N HIS A 53 -0.33 -7.24 10.95
CA HIS A 53 0.35 -5.94 10.85
C HIS A 53 1.79 -6.12 10.33
N PRO A 54 2.32 -5.21 9.48
CA PRO A 54 3.69 -5.34 8.93
C PRO A 54 4.79 -5.44 9.99
N ALA A 55 4.59 -4.77 11.12
CA ALA A 55 5.52 -4.78 12.25
C ALA A 55 5.30 -5.94 13.24
N ILE A 56 4.52 -6.97 12.88
CA ILE A 56 4.27 -8.17 13.69
C ILE A 56 4.59 -9.41 12.86
N PRO A 57 5.48 -10.32 13.32
CA PRO A 57 5.81 -11.54 12.59
C PRO A 57 4.57 -12.44 12.42
N ARG A 58 4.40 -12.98 11.23
CA ARG A 58 3.29 -13.92 10.97
C ARG A 58 3.53 -15.25 11.67
N ILE A 59 2.49 -15.78 12.28
CA ILE A 59 2.48 -17.15 12.73
C ILE A 59 2.24 -18.08 11.54
N HIS A 60 3.07 -19.12 11.41
CA HIS A 60 2.93 -20.15 10.39
C HIS A 60 2.31 -21.42 10.91
N ASP A 61 2.67 -21.81 12.14
CA ASP A 61 2.18 -23.04 12.76
C ASP A 61 2.40 -23.00 14.29
N TYR A 62 1.69 -23.86 14.99
CA TYR A 62 1.85 -24.13 16.43
C TYR A 62 1.63 -25.61 16.69
N PHE A 63 2.52 -26.24 17.43
CA PHE A 63 2.36 -27.64 17.83
C PHE A 63 3.09 -27.95 19.14
N THR A 64 2.67 -29.05 19.77
CA THR A 64 3.32 -29.59 20.95
C THR A 64 3.85 -31.01 20.65
N GLN A 65 5.12 -31.25 20.95
CA GLN A 65 5.77 -32.52 20.76
C GLN A 65 6.72 -32.81 21.94
N ASN A 66 6.67 -34.02 22.50
CA ASN A 66 7.53 -34.45 23.61
C ASN A 66 7.53 -33.47 24.81
N GLU A 67 6.35 -33.05 25.25
CA GLU A 67 6.13 -32.09 26.35
C GLU A 67 6.74 -30.69 26.12
N ARG A 68 7.11 -30.36 24.88
CA ARG A 68 7.59 -29.05 24.46
C ARG A 68 6.62 -28.45 23.46
N SER A 69 6.35 -27.16 23.60
CA SER A 69 5.50 -26.43 22.66
C SER A 69 6.36 -25.55 21.75
N TYR A 70 6.02 -25.54 20.48
CA TYR A 70 6.74 -24.85 19.43
C TYR A 70 5.82 -23.89 18.71
N LEU A 71 6.29 -22.66 18.52
CA LEU A 71 5.63 -21.64 17.70
C LEU A 71 6.49 -21.35 16.49
N ILE A 72 5.92 -21.53 15.31
CA ILE A 72 6.61 -21.31 14.04
C ILE A 72 6.20 -19.94 13.52
N LEU A 73 7.17 -19.04 13.44
CA LEU A 73 6.98 -17.65 13.06
C LEU A 73 7.75 -17.32 11.79
N GLU A 74 7.33 -16.24 11.15
CA GLU A 74 8.10 -15.59 10.10
C GLU A 74 9.50 -15.26 10.61
N TYR A 75 10.52 -15.60 9.82
CA TYR A 75 11.88 -15.25 10.13
C TYR A 75 12.17 -13.81 9.67
N ILE A 76 12.48 -12.94 10.62
CA ILE A 76 12.81 -11.55 10.34
C ILE A 76 14.31 -11.44 10.04
N HIS A 77 14.63 -11.01 8.83
CA HIS A 77 16.01 -10.71 8.43
C HIS A 77 16.42 -9.34 8.98
N GLY A 78 17.18 -9.33 10.07
CA GLY A 78 17.58 -8.10 10.75
C GLY A 78 18.26 -8.37 12.08
N LYS A 79 18.43 -7.33 12.87
CA LYS A 79 18.96 -7.39 14.24
C LYS A 79 18.01 -6.66 15.19
N ASP A 80 17.95 -7.11 16.44
CA ASP A 80 17.25 -6.37 17.48
C ASP A 80 18.03 -5.10 17.89
N LEU A 81 17.32 -4.12 18.44
CA LEU A 81 17.90 -2.82 18.81
C LEU A 81 18.92 -2.93 19.95
N GLU A 82 18.83 -3.93 20.84
CA GLU A 82 19.83 -4.17 21.89
C GLU A 82 21.16 -4.63 21.28
N THR A 83 21.10 -5.54 20.30
CA THR A 83 22.26 -5.97 19.51
C THR A 83 22.88 -4.78 18.76
N ILE A 84 22.08 -3.97 18.08
CA ILE A 84 22.57 -2.79 17.35
C ILE A 84 23.20 -1.77 18.31
N LEU A 85 22.59 -1.52 19.48
CA LEU A 85 23.17 -0.70 20.54
C LEU A 85 24.54 -1.19 21.01
N SER A 86 24.69 -2.52 21.14
CA SER A 86 25.95 -3.11 21.64
C SER A 86 27.09 -3.06 20.61
N GLU A 87 26.76 -3.13 19.31
CA GLU A 87 27.72 -3.12 18.22
C GLU A 87 28.22 -1.72 17.83
N SER A 88 27.48 -0.67 18.13
CA SER A 88 27.85 0.73 17.87
C SER A 88 28.30 1.40 19.16
N GLN A 89 29.25 2.35 19.07
CA GLN A 89 29.63 3.23 20.19
C GLN A 89 29.05 4.64 20.04
N ASP A 90 28.57 4.99 18.86
CA ASP A 90 28.00 6.31 18.57
C ASP A 90 26.54 6.38 18.98
N PHE A 91 26.06 7.59 19.25
CA PHE A 91 24.63 7.85 19.45
C PHE A 91 23.86 7.60 18.15
N PHE A 92 22.65 7.05 18.27
CA PHE A 92 21.73 7.05 17.14
C PHE A 92 21.33 8.48 16.77
N SER A 93 21.10 8.72 15.49
CA SER A 93 20.52 10.00 15.04
C SER A 93 19.16 10.19 15.69
N PRO A 94 18.86 11.38 16.29
CA PRO A 94 17.54 11.68 16.81
C PRO A 94 16.43 11.47 15.79
N ASP A 95 16.66 11.77 14.51
CA ASP A 95 15.72 11.59 13.41
C ASP A 95 15.40 10.11 13.16
N GLN A 96 16.42 9.25 13.21
CA GLN A 96 16.24 7.81 13.07
C GLN A 96 15.41 7.24 14.22
N VAL A 97 15.71 7.63 15.45
CA VAL A 97 14.97 7.18 16.65
C VAL A 97 13.54 7.70 16.63
N THR A 98 13.33 8.93 16.19
CA THR A 98 12.00 9.52 16.01
C THR A 98 11.20 8.73 14.97
N GLY A 99 11.82 8.36 13.84
CA GLY A 99 11.20 7.51 12.82
C GLY A 99 10.76 6.14 13.36
N TRP A 100 11.62 5.47 14.10
CA TRP A 100 11.27 4.21 14.78
C TRP A 100 10.17 4.39 15.83
N GLY A 101 10.18 5.50 16.57
CA GLY A 101 9.13 5.86 17.52
C GLY A 101 7.75 6.02 16.86
N ILE A 102 7.70 6.66 15.69
CA ILE A 102 6.49 6.81 14.89
C ILE A 102 5.95 5.44 14.44
N GLU A 103 6.82 4.57 13.90
CA GLU A 103 6.42 3.20 13.49
C GLU A 103 5.97 2.36 14.70
N MET A 104 6.61 2.52 15.86
CA MET A 104 6.19 1.88 17.11
C MET A 104 4.80 2.34 17.55
N CYS A 105 4.51 3.63 17.48
CA CYS A 105 3.18 4.14 17.79
C CYS A 105 2.10 3.56 16.85
N ASP A 106 2.41 3.32 15.57
CA ASP A 106 1.47 2.70 14.62
C ASP A 106 1.09 1.28 15.04
N VAL A 107 2.09 0.46 15.36
CA VAL A 107 1.80 -0.92 15.77
C VAL A 107 1.14 -0.98 17.13
N LEU A 108 1.48 -0.08 18.06
CA LEU A 108 0.82 -0.01 19.36
C LEU A 108 -0.63 0.43 19.23
N GLN A 109 -0.94 1.43 18.41
CA GLN A 109 -2.32 1.83 18.17
C GLN A 109 -3.13 0.68 17.58
N TYR A 110 -2.57 -0.06 16.59
CA TYR A 110 -3.21 -1.27 16.05
C TYR A 110 -3.51 -2.32 17.11
N LEU A 111 -2.59 -2.56 18.07
CA LEU A 111 -2.79 -3.49 19.17
C LEU A 111 -3.84 -2.99 20.18
N HIS A 112 -3.81 -1.70 20.52
CA HIS A 112 -4.73 -1.09 21.46
C HIS A 112 -6.17 -1.00 20.92
N ASP A 113 -6.35 -0.90 19.60
CA ASP A 113 -7.66 -0.89 18.92
C ASP A 113 -8.22 -2.30 18.63
N HIS A 114 -7.47 -3.36 19.00
CA HIS A 114 -7.89 -4.74 18.73
C HIS A 114 -9.20 -5.08 19.45
N GLN A 115 -10.09 -5.79 18.75
CA GLN A 115 -11.39 -6.23 19.27
C GLN A 115 -11.39 -7.74 19.53
N PRO A 116 -12.11 -8.27 20.52
CA PRO A 116 -13.03 -7.55 21.44
C PRO A 116 -12.33 -6.82 22.61
N GLU A 117 -11.06 -7.07 22.84
CA GLU A 117 -10.29 -6.45 23.93
C GLU A 117 -8.97 -5.89 23.42
N PRO A 118 -8.51 -4.72 23.94
CA PRO A 118 -7.20 -4.17 23.64
C PRO A 118 -6.07 -5.15 23.97
N VAL A 119 -5.09 -5.24 23.07
CA VAL A 119 -3.86 -6.00 23.30
C VAL A 119 -2.80 -5.06 23.84
N ILE A 120 -2.36 -5.30 25.09
CA ILE A 120 -1.28 -4.54 25.73
C ILE A 120 0.00 -5.35 25.57
N PHE A 121 1.04 -4.78 25.00
CA PHE A 121 2.31 -5.48 24.70
C PHE A 121 3.14 -5.75 25.97
N ARG A 122 3.22 -4.78 26.90
CA ARG A 122 3.79 -4.85 28.27
C ARG A 122 5.30 -5.04 28.38
N ASP A 123 6.01 -5.35 27.33
CA ASP A 123 7.47 -5.62 27.37
C ASP A 123 8.21 -4.92 26.22
N ILE A 124 7.89 -3.62 25.99
CA ILE A 124 8.57 -2.80 25.01
C ILE A 124 9.96 -2.47 25.53
N LYS A 125 10.98 -2.92 24.80
CA LYS A 125 12.40 -2.70 25.09
C LYS A 125 13.25 -3.00 23.83
N PRO A 126 14.49 -2.56 23.75
CA PRO A 126 15.33 -2.75 22.56
C PRO A 126 15.46 -4.20 22.09
N SER A 127 15.56 -5.18 23.00
CA SER A 127 15.68 -6.60 22.61
C SER A 127 14.41 -7.22 22.02
N ASN A 128 13.26 -6.56 22.16
CA ASN A 128 11.97 -7.02 21.60
C ASN A 128 11.57 -6.26 20.34
N ILE A 129 12.45 -5.41 19.83
CA ILE A 129 12.25 -4.62 18.61
C ILE A 129 13.37 -4.95 17.64
N MET A 130 13.07 -5.60 16.53
CA MET A 130 14.02 -5.84 15.45
C MET A 130 13.94 -4.73 14.39
N ILE A 131 15.08 -4.39 13.83
CA ILE A 131 15.17 -3.60 12.61
C ILE A 131 15.43 -4.58 11.47
N ASN A 132 14.47 -4.65 10.53
CA ASN A 132 14.59 -5.53 9.38
C ASN A 132 15.54 -4.95 8.32
N GLN A 133 15.84 -5.73 7.27
CA GLN A 133 16.72 -5.31 6.17
C GLN A 133 16.26 -4.05 5.42
N HIS A 134 15.00 -3.63 5.59
CA HIS A 134 14.42 -2.42 4.99
C HIS A 134 14.38 -1.23 5.96
N ASN A 135 15.08 -1.33 7.10
CA ASN A 135 15.12 -0.34 8.16
C ASN A 135 13.76 -0.03 8.81
N HIS A 136 12.83 -1.00 8.81
CA HIS A 136 11.55 -0.92 9.52
C HIS A 136 11.60 -1.73 10.80
N ILE A 137 10.87 -1.26 11.82
CA ILE A 137 10.73 -1.97 13.08
C ILE A 137 9.83 -3.21 12.92
N VAL A 138 10.14 -4.25 13.67
CA VAL A 138 9.27 -5.42 13.86
C VAL A 138 9.28 -5.78 15.34
N LEU A 139 8.07 -5.80 15.95
CA LEU A 139 7.89 -6.25 17.33
C LEU A 139 8.00 -7.77 17.40
N ILE A 140 8.89 -8.25 18.23
CA ILE A 140 9.05 -9.68 18.51
C ILE A 140 8.78 -9.95 19.99
N ASP A 141 8.44 -11.18 20.30
CA ASP A 141 8.24 -11.66 21.67
C ASP A 141 7.06 -11.00 22.42
N PHE A 142 5.84 -11.28 21.97
CA PHE A 142 4.60 -10.92 22.66
C PHE A 142 4.54 -11.60 24.03
N GLY A 143 4.96 -10.91 25.07
CA GLY A 143 5.11 -11.43 26.46
C GLY A 143 3.83 -11.88 27.15
N ILE A 144 2.82 -12.35 26.41
CA ILE A 144 1.50 -12.78 26.89
C ILE A 144 1.60 -13.98 27.83
N ALA A 145 2.64 -14.82 27.66
CA ALA A 145 2.93 -15.93 28.55
C ALA A 145 3.24 -15.51 30.00
N LYS A 146 3.60 -14.23 30.21
CA LYS A 146 3.87 -13.70 31.57
C LYS A 146 2.58 -13.27 32.31
N ARG A 147 1.38 -13.45 31.73
CA ARG A 147 0.12 -12.90 32.23
C ARG A 147 -0.53 -13.64 33.43
N PHE A 148 -0.05 -14.82 33.83
CA PHE A 148 -0.72 -15.62 34.85
C PHE A 148 0.21 -16.21 35.91
N GLN A 149 0.57 -15.37 36.87
CA GLN A 149 0.63 -15.77 38.28
C GLN A 149 -0.25 -14.81 39.09
N SER A 150 -1.55 -14.85 38.83
CA SER A 150 -2.54 -14.23 39.72
C SER A 150 -2.72 -15.13 40.92
N GLY A 151 -2.07 -14.79 42.03
CA GLY A 151 -2.24 -15.49 43.31
C GLY A 151 -1.12 -15.26 44.32
N GLU A 152 0.06 -14.87 43.90
CA GLU A 152 1.13 -14.48 44.84
C GLU A 152 1.41 -12.96 44.71
N LYS A 153 1.22 -12.25 45.83
CA LYS A 153 1.65 -10.86 45.99
C LYS A 153 3.16 -10.80 45.69
N GLY A 154 3.53 -10.17 44.55
CA GLY A 154 4.93 -9.83 44.31
C GLY A 154 5.58 -10.32 43.02
N THR A 155 4.86 -10.94 42.07
CA THR A 155 5.46 -11.27 40.75
C THR A 155 5.45 -10.05 39.84
N MET A 156 6.62 -9.48 39.66
CA MET A 156 6.92 -8.37 38.77
C MET A 156 6.66 -8.78 37.31
N ILE A 157 5.66 -8.20 36.67
CA ILE A 157 5.34 -8.41 35.25
C ILE A 157 5.98 -7.27 34.47
N GLY A 158 6.97 -7.58 33.62
CA GLY A 158 7.67 -6.61 32.79
C GLY A 158 9.20 -6.65 33.00
N THR A 159 9.91 -5.82 32.26
CA THR A 159 11.37 -5.67 32.39
C THR A 159 11.66 -4.46 33.27
N GLU A 160 12.45 -4.67 34.33
CA GLU A 160 12.88 -3.60 35.23
C GLU A 160 13.50 -2.44 34.44
N GLY A 161 13.19 -1.21 34.84
CA GLY A 161 13.66 0.01 34.17
C GLY A 161 12.80 0.49 33.00
N TYR A 162 12.11 -0.39 32.27
CA TYR A 162 11.20 -0.02 31.17
C TYR A 162 9.72 0.01 31.57
N SER A 163 9.37 -0.70 32.62
CA SER A 163 7.98 -0.83 33.07
C SER A 163 7.55 0.36 33.93
N PRO A 164 6.32 0.87 33.75
CA PRO A 164 5.79 1.99 34.54
C PRO A 164 5.35 1.53 35.95
N PRO A 165 5.15 2.50 36.88
CA PRO A 165 4.78 2.21 38.28
C PRO A 165 3.52 1.38 38.45
N GLU A 166 2.48 1.62 37.65
CA GLU A 166 1.22 0.86 37.70
C GLU A 166 1.39 -0.60 37.29
N GLN A 167 2.33 -0.90 36.37
CA GLN A 167 2.60 -2.27 35.96
C GLN A 167 3.19 -3.11 37.09
N TYR A 168 3.98 -2.50 37.98
CA TYR A 168 4.47 -3.16 39.21
C TYR A 168 3.35 -3.47 40.22
N ARG A 169 2.22 -2.75 40.14
CA ARG A 169 1.03 -3.01 40.95
C ARG A 169 0.07 -4.01 40.32
N GLY A 170 0.36 -4.46 39.08
CA GLY A 170 -0.53 -5.36 38.33
C GLY A 170 -1.69 -4.65 37.62
N GLU A 171 -1.66 -3.33 37.51
CA GLU A 171 -2.72 -2.45 36.95
C GLU A 171 -2.42 -1.98 35.53
N ALA A 172 -1.62 -2.73 34.76
CA ALA A 172 -1.20 -2.33 33.43
C ALA A 172 -2.39 -2.14 32.48
N ASN A 173 -2.40 -1.00 31.81
CA ASN A 173 -3.34 -0.61 30.74
C ASN A 173 -2.56 -0.21 29.49
N VAL A 174 -3.23 0.30 28.45
CA VAL A 174 -2.61 0.74 27.19
C VAL A 174 -1.56 1.85 27.39
N LEU A 175 -1.68 2.65 28.44
CA LEU A 175 -0.73 3.73 28.75
C LEU A 175 0.61 3.18 29.31
N ALA A 176 0.64 1.92 29.75
CA ALA A 176 1.87 1.26 30.15
C ALA A 176 2.81 1.07 28.95
N ASP A 177 2.27 0.78 27.76
CA ASP A 177 3.07 0.66 26.53
C ASP A 177 3.64 2.02 26.09
N ILE A 178 2.92 3.12 26.32
CA ILE A 178 3.39 4.49 26.02
C ILE A 178 4.61 4.83 26.89
N TYR A 179 4.55 4.54 28.18
CA TYR A 179 5.68 4.73 29.08
C TYR A 179 6.89 3.87 28.65
N ALA A 180 6.67 2.59 28.37
CA ALA A 180 7.73 1.66 27.98
C ALA A 180 8.36 2.06 26.63
N LEU A 181 7.57 2.62 25.71
CA LEU A 181 8.10 3.23 24.48
C LEU A 181 8.95 4.47 24.82
N GLY A 182 8.49 5.37 25.67
CA GLY A 182 9.27 6.51 26.15
C GLY A 182 10.61 6.09 26.74
N ALA A 183 10.62 5.06 27.62
CA ALA A 183 11.84 4.51 28.23
C ALA A 183 12.79 3.91 27.18
N THR A 184 12.24 3.24 26.18
CA THR A 184 13.00 2.68 25.07
C THR A 184 13.64 3.76 24.22
N LEU A 185 12.89 4.81 23.82
CA LEU A 185 13.42 5.94 23.05
C LEU A 185 14.50 6.70 23.84
N HIS A 186 14.28 6.89 25.15
CA HIS A 186 15.29 7.51 26.04
C HIS A 186 16.59 6.68 26.06
N HIS A 187 16.49 5.35 26.19
CA HIS A 187 17.65 4.46 26.16
C HIS A 187 18.41 4.55 24.82
N LEU A 188 17.69 4.51 23.69
CA LEU A 188 18.30 4.59 22.36
C LEU A 188 19.06 5.92 22.15
N LEU A 189 18.51 7.04 22.65
CA LEU A 189 19.11 8.36 22.48
C LEU A 189 20.22 8.66 23.48
N SER A 190 20.11 8.17 24.73
CA SER A 190 21.07 8.42 25.79
C SER A 190 22.16 7.35 25.90
N ARG A 191 21.93 6.15 25.32
CA ARG A 191 22.73 4.92 25.52
C ARG A 191 22.85 4.48 26.98
N ARG A 192 22.06 5.05 27.88
CA ARG A 192 22.00 4.63 29.28
C ARG A 192 20.90 3.62 29.48
N ASP A 193 21.31 2.41 29.86
CA ASP A 193 20.40 1.31 30.12
C ASP A 193 19.59 1.58 31.41
N PRO A 194 18.25 1.71 31.32
CA PRO A 194 17.43 1.99 32.49
C PRO A 194 17.40 0.87 33.54
N ARG A 195 17.85 -0.35 33.18
CA ARG A 195 18.01 -1.45 34.13
C ARG A 195 19.16 -1.25 35.13
N LEU A 196 20.12 -0.41 34.77
CA LEU A 196 21.31 -0.11 35.58
C LEU A 196 21.17 1.20 36.39
N GLU A 197 20.03 1.87 36.28
CA GLU A 197 19.75 3.16 36.87
C GLU A 197 18.67 3.06 37.93
N ALA A 198 18.53 4.08 38.76
CA ALA A 198 17.46 4.12 39.77
C ALA A 198 16.07 4.09 39.07
N PRO A 199 15.09 3.31 39.55
CA PRO A 199 13.77 3.26 38.97
C PRO A 199 13.12 4.64 38.88
N PHE A 200 12.44 4.93 37.76
CA PHE A 200 11.69 6.17 37.52
C PHE A 200 12.50 7.47 37.56
N SER A 201 13.83 7.41 37.46
CA SER A 201 14.74 8.57 37.58
C SER A 201 15.06 9.25 36.24
N PHE A 202 14.21 9.08 35.20
CA PHE A 202 14.46 9.69 33.87
C PHE A 202 14.56 11.23 33.92
N GLY A 203 13.77 11.89 34.76
CA GLY A 203 13.83 13.34 34.97
C GLY A 203 15.16 13.85 35.57
N GLU A 204 15.95 12.98 36.20
CA GLU A 204 17.28 13.31 36.75
C GLU A 204 18.39 13.20 35.68
N ARG A 205 18.05 12.78 34.48
CA ARG A 205 18.96 12.49 33.36
C ARG A 205 18.45 13.13 32.08
N PRO A 206 18.47 14.47 31.96
CA PRO A 206 17.99 15.17 30.77
C PRO A 206 18.71 14.68 29.52
N LEU A 207 17.96 14.31 28.47
CA LEU A 207 18.52 13.75 27.24
C LEU A 207 19.52 14.68 26.58
N ARG A 208 19.23 15.98 26.57
CA ARG A 208 20.07 16.99 25.91
C ARG A 208 21.39 17.24 26.63
N GLU A 209 21.50 16.95 27.91
CA GLU A 209 22.79 16.98 28.64
C GLU A 209 23.67 15.80 28.26
N ILE A 210 23.06 14.63 27.90
CA ILE A 210 23.77 13.42 27.52
C ILE A 210 24.05 13.42 26.03
N ASN A 211 23.06 13.78 25.20
CA ASN A 211 23.12 13.83 23.75
C ASN A 211 22.64 15.21 23.25
N PRO A 212 23.55 16.17 23.03
CA PRO A 212 23.20 17.52 22.59
C PRO A 212 22.54 17.60 21.21
N ALA A 213 22.54 16.53 20.42
CA ALA A 213 21.85 16.47 19.14
C ALA A 213 20.33 16.32 19.28
N VAL A 214 19.83 15.96 20.46
CA VAL A 214 18.39 15.84 20.73
C VAL A 214 17.75 17.23 20.80
N SER A 215 16.65 17.45 20.08
CA SER A 215 15.92 18.72 20.12
C SER A 215 15.13 18.87 21.43
N ILE A 216 14.75 20.12 21.74
CA ILE A 216 13.92 20.42 22.93
C ILE A 216 12.56 19.74 22.82
N GLU A 217 12.01 19.73 21.63
CA GLU A 217 10.69 19.16 21.31
C GLU A 217 10.70 17.64 21.46
N LEU A 218 11.76 16.95 20.96
CA LEU A 218 11.87 15.48 21.12
C LEU A 218 12.04 15.09 22.59
N GLU A 219 12.87 15.81 23.34
CA GLU A 219 13.03 15.61 24.78
C GLU A 219 11.69 15.81 25.52
N ALA A 220 10.92 16.84 25.16
CA ALA A 220 9.60 17.11 25.75
C ALA A 220 8.61 15.96 25.48
N VAL A 221 8.57 15.41 24.25
CA VAL A 221 7.71 14.26 23.90
C VAL A 221 8.09 13.04 24.74
N ILE A 222 9.37 12.73 24.86
CA ILE A 222 9.85 11.59 25.65
C ILE A 222 9.53 11.78 27.12
N ASN A 223 9.75 12.97 27.67
CA ASN A 223 9.44 13.30 29.07
C ASN A 223 7.93 13.21 29.38
N THR A 224 7.06 13.59 28.44
CA THR A 224 5.60 13.42 28.58
C THR A 224 5.23 11.93 28.63
N ALA A 225 5.81 11.11 27.77
CA ALA A 225 5.57 9.66 27.80
C ALA A 225 6.04 9.01 29.11
N LEU A 226 7.08 9.56 29.75
CA LEU A 226 7.70 9.05 30.98
C LEU A 226 7.11 9.61 32.27
N GLN A 227 6.00 10.35 32.21
CA GLN A 227 5.34 10.86 33.41
C GLN A 227 4.94 9.71 34.35
N TYR A 228 5.11 9.95 35.65
CA TYR A 228 4.86 8.95 36.68
C TYR A 228 3.38 8.51 36.70
N ASN A 229 2.46 9.50 36.68
CA ASN A 229 1.03 9.24 36.63
C ASN A 229 0.58 8.97 35.19
N PRO A 230 -0.19 7.91 34.91
CA PRO A 230 -0.70 7.61 33.57
C PRO A 230 -1.50 8.76 32.93
N GLU A 231 -2.27 9.52 33.74
CA GLU A 231 -3.11 10.65 33.31
C GLU A 231 -2.31 11.85 32.76
N ASP A 232 -1.03 11.97 33.16
CA ASP A 232 -0.14 13.03 32.70
C ASP A 232 0.63 12.63 31.41
N ARG A 233 0.44 11.42 30.90
CA ARG A 233 1.04 10.91 29.66
C ARG A 233 0.14 11.19 28.46
N PHE A 234 0.65 10.90 27.25
CA PHE A 234 -0.21 10.77 26.08
C PHE A 234 -1.31 9.73 26.34
N GLN A 235 -2.55 10.04 25.99
CA GLN A 235 -3.69 9.17 26.29
C GLN A 235 -3.92 8.09 25.23
N SER A 236 -3.17 8.12 24.13
CA SER A 236 -3.13 7.08 23.10
C SER A 236 -1.80 7.04 22.37
N ALA A 237 -1.49 5.92 21.73
CA ALA A 237 -0.32 5.83 20.85
C ALA A 237 -0.46 6.77 19.64
N ALA A 238 -1.68 7.03 19.15
CA ALA A 238 -1.94 7.99 18.10
C ALA A 238 -1.57 9.42 18.51
N GLU A 239 -1.88 9.83 19.75
CA GLU A 239 -1.52 11.15 20.27
C GLU A 239 0.01 11.33 20.37
N MET A 240 0.72 10.33 20.90
CA MET A 240 2.19 10.32 20.93
C MET A 240 2.79 10.35 19.52
N LYS A 241 2.20 9.64 18.57
CA LYS A 241 2.61 9.65 17.16
C LYS A 241 2.53 11.05 16.56
N GLU A 242 1.42 11.77 16.75
CA GLU A 242 1.26 13.14 16.25
C GLU A 242 2.29 14.10 16.84
N ALA A 243 2.64 13.95 18.10
CA ALA A 243 3.71 14.71 18.73
C ALA A 243 5.08 14.41 18.09
N LEU A 244 5.41 13.11 17.86
CA LEU A 244 6.64 12.70 17.18
C LEU A 244 6.68 13.16 15.72
N LEU A 245 5.55 13.13 15.01
CA LEU A 245 5.44 13.65 13.64
C LEU A 245 5.67 15.16 13.58
N THR A 246 5.22 15.90 14.60
CA THR A 246 5.48 17.34 14.70
C THR A 246 6.97 17.60 14.87
N VAL A 247 7.64 16.89 15.77
CA VAL A 247 9.10 16.95 15.93
C VAL A 247 9.80 16.62 14.60
N ALA A 248 9.41 15.54 13.94
CA ALA A 248 10.01 15.12 12.68
C ALA A 248 9.82 16.14 11.54
N ARG A 249 8.72 16.91 11.54
CA ARG A 249 8.49 18.02 10.60
C ARG A 249 9.40 19.22 10.90
N GLU A 250 9.57 19.58 12.16
CA GLU A 250 10.37 20.72 12.61
C GLU A 250 11.88 20.47 12.45
N THR A 251 12.34 19.25 12.72
CA THR A 251 13.76 18.86 12.56
C THR A 251 14.11 18.52 11.11
N GLY A 252 13.12 18.40 10.22
CA GLY A 252 13.35 17.92 8.85
C GLY A 252 13.52 16.42 8.74
N ALA A 253 13.39 15.66 9.83
CA ALA A 253 13.57 14.21 9.91
C ALA A 253 12.62 13.42 8.98
N LEU A 254 11.47 13.96 8.65
CA LEU A 254 10.58 13.40 7.63
C LEU A 254 11.13 13.52 6.21
N ASN A 255 12.20 14.34 6.03
CA ASN A 255 12.88 14.51 4.75
C ASN A 255 14.13 13.61 4.61
N GLU A 256 14.53 12.90 5.66
CA GLU A 256 15.74 12.04 5.65
C GLU A 256 15.40 10.58 5.96
N ARG A 257 14.85 9.86 4.98
CA ARG A 257 15.20 8.44 4.81
C ARG A 257 16.57 8.41 4.14
N PRO A 258 17.54 7.58 4.61
CA PRO A 258 18.84 7.52 3.97
C PRO A 258 18.71 6.90 2.58
N ALA A 259 18.46 7.73 1.59
CA ALA A 259 18.88 7.48 0.24
C ALA A 259 20.28 8.07 0.14
N SER A 260 21.28 7.23 -0.11
CA SER A 260 22.62 7.67 -0.42
C SER A 260 22.56 8.77 -1.48
N THR A 261 23.29 9.87 -1.16
CA THR A 261 23.85 10.88 -2.05
C THR A 261 22.96 11.94 -2.67
N ALA A 262 23.43 13.17 -2.43
CA ALA A 262 23.21 14.42 -3.16
C ALA A 262 21.91 15.19 -2.87
N ARG A 263 22.07 16.20 -2.00
CA ARG A 263 21.20 17.38 -1.98
C ARG A 263 21.19 18.00 -3.38
N VAL A 264 20.01 17.95 -4.00
CA VAL A 264 19.65 18.91 -5.04
C VAL A 264 18.71 19.90 -4.39
N ASP A 265 19.11 21.17 -4.34
CA ASP A 265 18.26 22.28 -3.91
C ASP A 265 16.96 22.24 -4.71
N LEU A 266 15.90 21.73 -4.10
CA LEU A 266 14.55 21.89 -4.62
C LEU A 266 14.15 23.35 -4.42
N LYS A 267 14.49 24.19 -5.39
CA LYS A 267 13.63 25.35 -5.65
C LYS A 267 12.27 24.74 -5.94
N SER A 268 11.29 24.99 -5.08
CA SER A 268 9.88 24.75 -5.38
C SER A 268 9.52 25.58 -6.61
N SER A 269 9.77 25.04 -7.80
CA SER A 269 9.11 25.55 -8.97
C SER A 269 7.64 25.22 -8.75
N SER A 270 6.84 26.23 -8.46
CA SER A 270 5.39 26.11 -8.48
C SER A 270 5.01 25.72 -9.90
N VAL A 271 4.81 24.40 -10.13
CA VAL A 271 4.32 23.92 -11.42
C VAL A 271 2.89 24.42 -11.55
N SER A 272 2.63 25.16 -12.61
CA SER A 272 1.28 25.59 -12.97
C SER A 272 0.87 24.87 -14.26
N PRO A 273 -0.40 24.50 -14.39
CA PRO A 273 -0.90 23.93 -15.64
C PRO A 273 -0.78 24.95 -16.77
N LYS A 274 -0.51 24.48 -18.00
CA LYS A 274 -0.59 25.28 -19.22
C LYS A 274 -1.99 25.88 -19.37
N TRP A 275 -2.99 25.04 -19.09
CA TRP A 275 -4.39 25.42 -19.04
C TRP A 275 -5.19 24.44 -18.18
N SER A 276 -6.39 24.82 -17.81
CA SER A 276 -7.39 23.93 -17.21
C SER A 276 -8.76 24.24 -17.81
N PHE A 277 -9.59 23.19 -17.97
CA PHE A 277 -10.96 23.30 -18.42
C PHE A 277 -11.88 22.72 -17.35
N ALA A 278 -13.00 23.39 -17.04
CA ALA A 278 -13.95 22.96 -16.02
C ALA A 278 -15.19 22.33 -16.69
N CYS A 279 -15.57 21.13 -16.23
CA CYS A 279 -16.84 20.47 -16.49
C CYS A 279 -17.87 20.87 -15.41
N GLU A 280 -19.12 20.42 -15.57
CA GLU A 280 -20.18 20.72 -14.60
C GLU A 280 -20.15 19.78 -13.38
N ASP A 281 -19.47 18.60 -13.49
CA ASP A 281 -19.34 17.61 -12.41
C ASP A 281 -17.96 16.90 -12.48
N GLU A 282 -17.73 15.93 -11.60
CA GLU A 282 -16.46 15.23 -11.40
C GLU A 282 -15.93 14.53 -12.66
N ILE A 283 -14.62 14.58 -12.83
CA ILE A 283 -13.89 13.80 -13.83
C ILE A 283 -13.17 12.65 -13.13
N ARG A 284 -13.70 11.44 -13.28
CA ARG A 284 -13.12 10.20 -12.74
C ARG A 284 -12.46 9.33 -13.82
N GLY A 285 -12.89 9.51 -15.06
CA GLY A 285 -12.38 8.77 -16.21
C GLY A 285 -11.07 9.31 -16.75
N THR A 286 -10.36 8.45 -17.46
CA THR A 286 -9.12 8.82 -18.15
C THR A 286 -9.46 9.57 -19.43
N ALA A 287 -8.79 10.68 -19.69
CA ALA A 287 -8.91 11.43 -20.94
C ALA A 287 -8.28 10.68 -22.13
N MET A 288 -8.59 11.11 -23.34
CA MET A 288 -7.96 10.65 -24.58
C MET A 288 -7.57 11.86 -25.41
N ALA A 289 -6.34 11.90 -25.91
CA ALA A 289 -5.87 12.98 -26.78
C ALA A 289 -5.57 12.43 -28.18
N GLN A 290 -6.02 13.13 -29.21
CA GLN A 290 -5.79 12.77 -30.61
C GLN A 290 -5.88 13.99 -31.52
N GLY A 291 -4.82 14.25 -32.32
CA GLY A 291 -4.73 15.45 -33.14
C GLY A 291 -4.78 16.70 -32.23
N ASP A 292 -5.59 17.67 -32.61
CA ASP A 292 -5.69 18.94 -31.89
C ASP A 292 -6.69 18.91 -30.72
N LEU A 293 -7.26 17.74 -30.38
CA LEU A 293 -8.34 17.62 -29.40
C LEU A 293 -8.02 16.65 -28.26
N VAL A 294 -8.52 17.01 -27.08
CA VAL A 294 -8.58 16.14 -25.90
C VAL A 294 -10.04 15.87 -25.57
N TYR A 295 -10.34 14.61 -25.33
CA TYR A 295 -11.69 14.13 -25.01
C TYR A 295 -11.73 13.63 -23.58
N VAL A 296 -12.72 14.05 -22.81
CA VAL A 296 -12.87 13.67 -21.41
C VAL A 296 -14.33 13.46 -21.05
N GLY A 297 -14.62 12.31 -20.42
CA GLY A 297 -15.93 12.00 -19.84
C GLY A 297 -16.07 12.56 -18.45
N SER A 298 -17.27 13.04 -18.11
CA SER A 298 -17.61 13.59 -16.81
C SER A 298 -18.87 12.93 -16.23
N TYR A 299 -19.06 13.07 -14.92
CA TYR A 299 -20.26 12.63 -14.21
C TYR A 299 -21.50 13.53 -14.46
N ASP A 300 -21.31 14.69 -15.10
CA ASP A 300 -22.40 15.52 -15.61
C ASP A 300 -23.08 14.93 -16.87
N ASN A 301 -22.78 13.67 -17.17
CA ASN A 301 -23.31 12.91 -18.31
C ASN A 301 -22.88 13.44 -19.68
N ASN A 302 -21.73 14.13 -19.78
CA ASN A 302 -21.22 14.61 -21.04
C ASN A 302 -19.83 14.08 -21.35
N LEU A 303 -19.58 13.80 -22.62
CA LEU A 303 -18.22 13.71 -23.18
C LEU A 303 -17.87 15.07 -23.78
N TYR A 304 -16.79 15.67 -23.30
CA TYR A 304 -16.28 16.95 -23.76
C TYR A 304 -15.13 16.78 -24.74
N ALA A 305 -15.05 17.64 -25.73
CA ALA A 305 -13.87 17.86 -26.54
C ALA A 305 -13.38 19.29 -26.35
N VAL A 306 -12.10 19.41 -26.05
CA VAL A 306 -11.40 20.69 -25.87
C VAL A 306 -10.13 20.74 -26.72
N HIS A 307 -9.67 21.92 -27.11
CA HIS A 307 -8.42 22.07 -27.81
C HIS A 307 -7.22 21.66 -26.96
N ALA A 308 -6.36 20.78 -27.47
CA ALA A 308 -5.21 20.23 -26.75
C ALA A 308 -4.21 21.30 -26.31
N SER A 309 -4.02 22.34 -27.12
CA SER A 309 -3.05 23.41 -26.85
C SER A 309 -3.58 24.53 -25.93
N THR A 310 -4.89 24.83 -25.96
CA THR A 310 -5.47 26.00 -25.26
C THR A 310 -6.49 25.62 -24.17
N GLY A 311 -7.05 24.41 -24.20
CA GLY A 311 -8.14 24.02 -23.32
C GLY A 311 -9.50 24.63 -23.68
N GLU A 312 -9.60 25.32 -24.84
CA GLU A 312 -10.87 25.92 -25.27
C GLU A 312 -11.89 24.86 -25.65
N PHE A 313 -13.14 25.08 -25.25
CA PHE A 313 -14.27 24.20 -25.56
C PHE A 313 -14.51 24.12 -27.07
N VAL A 314 -14.74 22.89 -27.57
CA VAL A 314 -15.07 22.64 -28.96
C VAL A 314 -16.50 22.12 -29.12
N TRP A 315 -16.81 21.01 -28.46
CA TRP A 315 -18.14 20.43 -28.42
C TRP A 315 -18.33 19.53 -27.19
N LYS A 316 -19.60 19.25 -26.86
CA LYS A 316 -19.96 18.19 -25.90
C LYS A 316 -21.04 17.27 -26.47
N TYR A 317 -20.98 16.00 -26.05
CA TYR A 317 -21.96 14.97 -26.41
C TYR A 317 -22.63 14.44 -25.14
N PRO A 318 -23.99 14.55 -25.03
CA PRO A 318 -24.70 14.09 -23.84
C PRO A 318 -24.97 12.58 -23.86
N THR A 319 -24.90 11.96 -22.71
CA THR A 319 -25.38 10.61 -22.39
C THR A 319 -26.45 10.68 -21.30
N ASP A 320 -27.14 9.55 -21.00
CA ASP A 320 -28.16 9.54 -19.96
C ASP A 320 -27.57 9.24 -18.54
N ALA A 321 -26.27 8.97 -18.42
CA ALA A 321 -25.56 8.78 -17.14
C ALA A 321 -24.06 9.06 -17.29
N GLY A 322 -23.32 9.05 -16.17
CA GLY A 322 -21.90 9.40 -16.09
C GLY A 322 -20.98 8.59 -17.02
N ILE A 323 -19.87 9.19 -17.41
CA ILE A 323 -18.87 8.58 -18.29
C ILE A 323 -17.56 8.44 -17.52
N VAL A 324 -17.20 7.20 -17.17
CA VAL A 324 -15.93 6.85 -16.47
C VAL A 324 -14.93 6.14 -17.37
N SER A 325 -15.36 5.59 -18.49
CA SER A 325 -14.51 4.89 -19.43
C SER A 325 -13.59 5.86 -20.18
N LYS A 326 -12.37 5.40 -20.48
CA LYS A 326 -11.48 6.10 -21.41
C LYS A 326 -12.03 5.96 -22.84
N PRO A 327 -12.24 7.05 -23.60
CA PRO A 327 -12.60 6.94 -25.00
C PRO A 327 -11.48 6.28 -25.82
N ALA A 328 -11.84 5.39 -26.72
CA ALA A 328 -10.95 4.81 -27.72
C ALA A 328 -11.19 5.48 -29.07
N PHE A 329 -10.12 5.71 -29.83
CA PHE A 329 -10.21 6.35 -31.15
C PHE A 329 -9.85 5.35 -32.25
N SER A 330 -10.69 5.29 -33.29
CA SER A 330 -10.38 4.54 -34.50
C SER A 330 -11.18 5.12 -35.70
N ASN A 331 -10.51 5.26 -36.84
CA ASN A 331 -11.15 5.68 -38.11
C ASN A 331 -12.02 6.94 -37.99
N GLY A 332 -11.54 7.96 -37.23
CA GLY A 332 -12.24 9.24 -37.07
C GLY A 332 -13.41 9.21 -36.08
N ASN A 333 -13.67 8.09 -35.43
CA ASN A 333 -14.70 7.94 -34.41
C ASN A 333 -14.08 7.72 -33.03
N LEU A 334 -14.81 8.16 -32.01
CA LEU A 334 -14.61 7.83 -30.59
C LEU A 334 -15.60 6.78 -30.17
N TYR A 335 -15.11 5.84 -29.36
CA TYR A 335 -15.92 4.76 -28.78
C TYR A 335 -15.74 4.76 -27.27
N PHE A 336 -16.83 4.78 -26.52
CA PHE A 336 -16.78 4.80 -25.06
C PHE A 336 -18.03 4.18 -24.45
N GLY A 337 -17.87 3.66 -23.24
CA GLY A 337 -18.96 3.16 -22.41
C GLY A 337 -19.51 4.25 -21.49
N SER A 338 -20.78 4.18 -21.15
CA SER A 338 -21.43 5.02 -20.16
C SER A 338 -22.18 4.18 -19.14
N GLU A 339 -22.41 4.73 -17.96
CA GLU A 339 -23.24 4.13 -16.93
C GLU A 339 -24.73 4.07 -17.35
N ASP A 340 -25.10 4.71 -18.46
CA ASP A 340 -26.43 4.61 -19.10
C ASP A 340 -26.68 3.27 -19.78
N LYS A 341 -25.77 2.28 -19.61
CA LYS A 341 -25.83 0.93 -20.17
C LYS A 341 -25.70 0.91 -21.70
N ARG A 342 -24.92 1.84 -22.24
CA ARG A 342 -24.66 1.92 -23.68
C ARG A 342 -23.18 2.08 -23.98
N VAL A 343 -22.81 1.53 -25.14
CA VAL A 343 -21.59 1.88 -25.83
C VAL A 343 -21.95 2.90 -26.91
N HIS A 344 -21.26 4.01 -26.91
CA HIS A 344 -21.47 5.10 -27.87
C HIS A 344 -20.34 5.13 -28.87
N ALA A 345 -20.68 5.32 -30.14
CA ALA A 345 -19.75 5.67 -31.20
C ALA A 345 -20.16 7.03 -31.78
N ILE A 346 -19.23 7.96 -31.79
CA ILE A 346 -19.45 9.32 -32.25
C ILE A 346 -18.30 9.79 -33.13
N SER A 347 -18.55 10.73 -34.04
CA SER A 347 -17.48 11.38 -34.79
C SER A 347 -16.59 12.21 -33.88
N ALA A 348 -15.30 11.94 -33.84
CA ALA A 348 -14.33 12.67 -33.03
C ALA A 348 -14.28 14.16 -33.37
N ARG A 349 -14.47 14.51 -34.64
CA ARG A 349 -14.42 15.90 -35.11
C ARG A 349 -15.64 16.74 -34.70
N SER A 350 -16.83 16.14 -34.71
CA SER A 350 -18.09 16.91 -34.59
C SER A 350 -18.95 16.54 -33.38
N GLY A 351 -18.60 15.50 -32.62
CA GLY A 351 -19.40 14.98 -31.54
C GLY A 351 -20.74 14.35 -31.97
N LYS A 352 -20.98 14.19 -33.29
CA LYS A 352 -22.23 13.60 -33.78
C LYS A 352 -22.22 12.09 -33.63
N ILE A 353 -23.37 11.55 -33.18
CA ILE A 353 -23.57 10.12 -33.01
C ILE A 353 -23.43 9.38 -34.35
N THR A 354 -22.73 8.25 -34.33
CA THR A 354 -22.64 7.31 -35.43
C THR A 354 -23.56 6.11 -35.16
N TRP A 355 -23.43 5.52 -33.97
CA TRP A 355 -24.32 4.45 -33.50
C TRP A 355 -24.24 4.30 -31.97
N THR A 356 -25.21 3.58 -31.40
CA THR A 356 -25.19 3.11 -29.99
C THR A 356 -25.43 1.61 -29.95
N TYR A 357 -24.81 0.96 -28.97
CA TYR A 357 -25.00 -0.44 -28.65
C TYR A 357 -25.46 -0.58 -27.19
N TYR A 358 -26.49 -1.38 -26.93
CA TYR A 358 -27.11 -1.53 -25.61
C TYR A 358 -26.58 -2.75 -24.88
N THR A 359 -26.29 -2.58 -23.61
CA THR A 359 -25.95 -3.62 -22.63
C THR A 359 -27.01 -3.70 -21.54
N GLU A 360 -27.02 -4.76 -20.74
CA GLU A 360 -28.01 -4.92 -19.66
C GLU A 360 -27.52 -4.24 -18.33
N GLY A 361 -26.22 -3.90 -18.22
CA GLY A 361 -25.60 -3.22 -17.09
C GLY A 361 -24.76 -2.01 -17.50
N PRO A 362 -24.34 -1.17 -16.54
CA PRO A 362 -23.44 -0.05 -16.78
C PRO A 362 -22.14 -0.46 -17.48
N VAL A 363 -21.62 0.37 -18.38
CA VAL A 363 -20.37 0.13 -19.11
C VAL A 363 -19.29 1.02 -18.56
N ARG A 364 -18.52 0.50 -17.59
CA ARG A 364 -17.41 1.18 -16.94
C ARG A 364 -16.05 0.83 -17.53
N SER A 365 -15.97 -0.29 -18.24
CA SER A 365 -14.79 -0.72 -18.99
C SER A 365 -14.50 0.25 -20.13
N SER A 366 -13.22 0.39 -20.48
CA SER A 366 -12.83 1.08 -21.70
C SER A 366 -12.79 0.12 -22.88
N ALA A 367 -13.02 0.64 -24.08
CA ALA A 367 -13.04 -0.17 -25.29
C ALA A 367 -11.62 -0.45 -25.80
N HIS A 368 -11.39 -1.66 -26.33
CA HIS A 368 -10.25 -2.00 -27.16
C HIS A 368 -10.71 -2.30 -28.58
N ILE A 369 -10.04 -1.71 -29.57
CA ILE A 369 -10.44 -1.87 -30.98
C ILE A 369 -9.34 -2.61 -31.73
N ALA A 370 -9.69 -3.73 -32.33
CA ALA A 370 -8.81 -4.53 -33.14
C ALA A 370 -9.61 -5.23 -34.27
N GLU A 371 -9.02 -5.37 -35.42
CA GLU A 371 -9.57 -6.09 -36.59
C GLU A 371 -11.01 -5.69 -36.93
N GLY A 372 -11.36 -4.38 -36.83
CA GLY A 372 -12.69 -3.86 -37.10
C GLY A 372 -13.76 -4.19 -36.05
N HIS A 373 -13.34 -4.79 -34.93
CA HIS A 373 -14.19 -5.10 -33.79
C HIS A 373 -13.83 -4.21 -32.58
N LEU A 374 -14.84 -3.93 -31.78
CA LEU A 374 -14.74 -3.28 -30.50
C LEU A 374 -15.01 -4.32 -29.42
N PHE A 375 -14.07 -4.48 -28.48
CA PHE A 375 -14.20 -5.33 -27.32
C PHE A 375 -14.36 -4.47 -26.08
N ILE A 376 -15.39 -4.75 -25.26
CA ILE A 376 -15.72 -3.96 -24.09
C ILE A 376 -16.43 -4.79 -23.03
N GLY A 377 -16.07 -4.61 -21.76
CA GLY A 377 -16.73 -5.26 -20.64
C GLY A 377 -17.91 -4.44 -20.13
N SER A 378 -18.86 -5.10 -19.47
CA SER A 378 -20.01 -4.47 -18.85
C SER A 378 -20.28 -5.07 -17.45
N ASP A 379 -20.96 -4.29 -16.61
CA ASP A 379 -21.43 -4.75 -15.31
C ASP A 379 -22.57 -5.79 -15.42
N ASP A 380 -23.08 -6.06 -16.64
CA ASP A 380 -24.01 -7.16 -16.92
C ASP A 380 -23.35 -8.55 -16.87
N GLY A 381 -22.03 -8.61 -16.67
CA GLY A 381 -21.28 -9.85 -16.56
C GLY A 381 -20.77 -10.38 -17.90
N PHE A 382 -20.88 -9.62 -18.99
CA PHE A 382 -20.40 -10.03 -20.30
C PHE A 382 -19.23 -9.20 -20.81
N LEU A 383 -18.36 -9.86 -21.54
CA LEU A 383 -17.49 -9.21 -22.52
C LEU A 383 -18.22 -9.22 -23.86
N HIS A 384 -18.39 -8.04 -24.42
CA HIS A 384 -19.06 -7.83 -25.70
C HIS A 384 -18.07 -7.60 -26.83
N ALA A 385 -18.28 -8.27 -27.95
CA ALA A 385 -17.64 -7.98 -29.22
C ALA A 385 -18.67 -7.33 -30.15
N VAL A 386 -18.37 -6.12 -30.60
CA VAL A 386 -19.26 -5.30 -31.40
C VAL A 386 -18.55 -4.87 -32.68
N SER A 387 -19.21 -4.88 -33.82
CA SER A 387 -18.64 -4.34 -35.05
C SER A 387 -18.43 -2.82 -34.90
N ALA A 388 -17.16 -2.38 -34.97
CA ALA A 388 -16.80 -0.97 -34.76
C ALA A 388 -17.43 -0.03 -35.81
N GLY A 389 -17.65 -0.51 -37.05
CA GLY A 389 -18.25 0.29 -38.12
C GLY A 389 -19.75 0.52 -38.01
N ILE A 390 -20.51 -0.46 -37.49
CA ILE A 390 -21.98 -0.44 -37.57
C ILE A 390 -22.70 -0.67 -36.22
N GLY A 391 -21.96 -0.92 -35.13
CA GLY A 391 -22.53 -1.08 -33.80
C GLY A 391 -23.36 -2.35 -33.58
N ARG A 392 -23.20 -3.38 -34.43
CA ARG A 392 -23.91 -4.65 -34.25
C ARG A 392 -23.10 -5.63 -33.41
N SER A 393 -23.80 -6.36 -32.52
CA SER A 393 -23.20 -7.47 -31.78
C SER A 393 -22.63 -8.51 -32.73
N VAL A 394 -21.40 -8.93 -32.47
CA VAL A 394 -20.74 -10.06 -33.14
C VAL A 394 -20.93 -11.30 -32.28
N TRP A 395 -20.55 -11.20 -31.02
CA TRP A 395 -20.78 -12.17 -29.97
C TRP A 395 -20.70 -11.51 -28.58
N ARG A 396 -21.11 -12.22 -27.56
CA ARG A 396 -20.88 -11.88 -26.15
C ARG A 396 -20.40 -13.12 -25.40
N HIS A 397 -19.43 -12.95 -24.52
CA HIS A 397 -18.89 -14.00 -23.67
C HIS A 397 -19.35 -13.79 -22.24
N ASP A 398 -20.00 -14.81 -21.65
CA ASP A 398 -20.42 -14.79 -20.25
C ASP A 398 -19.21 -14.98 -19.34
N ALA A 399 -18.85 -13.94 -18.61
CA ALA A 399 -17.78 -13.94 -17.63
C ALA A 399 -18.25 -14.29 -16.21
N PHE A 400 -19.58 -14.49 -16.03
CA PHE A 400 -20.24 -14.80 -14.75
C PHE A 400 -20.03 -13.75 -13.65
N ALA A 401 -19.47 -12.61 -13.98
CA ALA A 401 -19.22 -11.49 -13.06
C ALA A 401 -18.94 -10.19 -13.85
N PRO A 402 -19.18 -9.02 -13.28
CA PRO A 402 -18.87 -7.74 -13.93
C PRO A 402 -17.45 -7.67 -14.50
N VAL A 403 -17.33 -7.16 -15.73
CA VAL A 403 -16.06 -6.96 -16.44
C VAL A 403 -15.78 -5.47 -16.52
N ARG A 404 -14.95 -4.97 -15.60
CA ARG A 404 -14.58 -3.54 -15.52
C ARG A 404 -13.19 -3.23 -16.05
N SER A 405 -12.33 -4.25 -16.17
CA SER A 405 -11.02 -4.10 -16.81
C SER A 405 -11.19 -3.77 -18.30
N THR A 406 -10.27 -3.00 -18.87
CA THR A 406 -10.18 -2.85 -20.31
C THR A 406 -9.67 -4.15 -20.93
N PRO A 407 -10.37 -4.75 -21.89
CA PRO A 407 -9.88 -5.95 -22.57
C PRO A 407 -8.59 -5.64 -23.35
N LEU A 408 -7.64 -6.55 -23.30
CA LEU A 408 -6.40 -6.47 -24.07
C LEU A 408 -6.46 -7.47 -25.22
N VAL A 409 -6.27 -7.01 -26.44
CA VAL A 409 -6.13 -7.88 -27.61
C VAL A 409 -4.67 -8.02 -27.97
N PHE A 410 -4.15 -9.24 -28.00
CA PHE A 410 -2.78 -9.52 -28.41
C PHE A 410 -2.68 -10.83 -29.18
N GLY A 411 -2.15 -10.77 -30.41
CA GLY A 411 -2.17 -11.91 -31.33
C GLY A 411 -3.60 -12.37 -31.59
N GLU A 412 -3.85 -13.66 -31.43
CA GLU A 412 -5.18 -14.28 -31.59
C GLU A 412 -5.93 -14.47 -30.26
N ALA A 413 -5.63 -13.65 -29.26
CA ALA A 413 -6.21 -13.80 -27.93
C ALA A 413 -6.67 -12.45 -27.34
N ILE A 414 -7.68 -12.54 -26.50
CA ILE A 414 -8.28 -11.43 -25.76
C ILE A 414 -8.19 -11.77 -24.27
N TYR A 415 -7.63 -10.86 -23.49
CA TYR A 415 -7.42 -11.00 -22.05
C TYR A 415 -8.23 -9.97 -21.30
N PHE A 416 -8.92 -10.37 -20.24
CA PHE A 416 -9.68 -9.45 -19.40
C PHE A 416 -9.82 -9.97 -17.97
N GLY A 417 -9.89 -9.06 -17.00
CA GLY A 417 -10.12 -9.35 -15.59
C GLY A 417 -11.58 -9.20 -15.21
N THR A 418 -12.01 -9.92 -14.18
CA THR A 418 -13.39 -9.90 -13.66
C THR A 418 -13.45 -9.52 -12.19
N GLU A 419 -14.61 -9.03 -11.74
CA GLU A 419 -14.87 -8.77 -10.32
C GLU A 419 -14.89 -10.06 -9.46
N ALA A 420 -15.05 -11.24 -10.07
CA ALA A 420 -14.91 -12.53 -9.39
C ALA A 420 -13.46 -12.94 -9.15
N GLY A 421 -12.49 -12.16 -9.63
CA GLY A 421 -11.07 -12.44 -9.46
C GLY A 421 -10.51 -13.42 -10.51
N GLU A 422 -11.12 -13.49 -11.67
CA GLU A 422 -10.58 -14.28 -12.77
C GLU A 422 -9.94 -13.38 -13.83
N LEU A 423 -8.73 -13.76 -14.28
CA LEU A 423 -8.19 -13.32 -15.57
C LEU A 423 -8.56 -14.38 -16.58
N VAL A 424 -9.28 -13.99 -17.61
CA VAL A 424 -9.78 -14.87 -18.65
C VAL A 424 -9.06 -14.58 -19.97
N CYS A 425 -8.62 -15.62 -20.64
CA CYS A 425 -8.10 -15.56 -22.00
C CYS A 425 -9.07 -16.31 -22.92
N ILE A 426 -9.54 -15.62 -23.95
CA ILE A 426 -10.42 -16.16 -24.98
C ILE A 426 -9.82 -15.94 -26.37
N ASP A 427 -10.33 -16.63 -27.37
CA ASP A 427 -10.02 -16.38 -28.77
C ASP A 427 -10.98 -15.32 -29.38
N TYR A 428 -10.78 -14.98 -30.67
CA TYR A 428 -11.65 -14.03 -31.38
C TYR A 428 -13.09 -14.54 -31.61
N ARG A 429 -13.37 -15.82 -31.34
CA ARG A 429 -14.73 -16.40 -31.39
C ARG A 429 -15.44 -16.32 -30.06
N GLY A 430 -14.74 -15.89 -29.01
CA GLY A 430 -15.25 -15.85 -27.65
C GLY A 430 -15.09 -17.16 -26.88
N GLU A 431 -14.29 -18.12 -27.39
CA GLU A 431 -14.06 -19.40 -26.74
C GLU A 431 -12.87 -19.30 -25.75
N VAL A 432 -13.05 -19.88 -24.55
CA VAL A 432 -12.04 -19.83 -23.50
C VAL A 432 -10.84 -20.68 -23.86
N LYS A 433 -9.64 -20.08 -23.87
CA LYS A 433 -8.36 -20.77 -23.96
C LYS A 433 -7.87 -21.22 -22.60
N TRP A 434 -7.92 -20.31 -21.61
CA TRP A 434 -7.58 -20.60 -20.23
C TRP A 434 -8.18 -19.56 -19.27
N ARG A 435 -8.21 -19.90 -17.97
CA ARG A 435 -8.59 -19.00 -16.87
C ARG A 435 -7.55 -19.07 -15.77
N PHE A 436 -7.20 -17.94 -15.20
CA PHE A 436 -6.41 -17.81 -13.98
C PHE A 436 -7.26 -17.23 -12.88
N ARG A 437 -7.12 -17.69 -11.63
CA ARG A 437 -7.90 -17.22 -10.50
C ARG A 437 -7.02 -16.59 -9.43
N ALA A 438 -7.24 -15.30 -9.15
CA ALA A 438 -6.74 -14.58 -8.00
C ALA A 438 -7.68 -14.77 -6.79
N LYS A 439 -7.27 -14.30 -5.62
CA LYS A 439 -8.09 -14.42 -4.39
C LYS A 439 -9.20 -13.38 -4.29
N ARG A 440 -9.09 -12.26 -5.00
CA ARG A 440 -10.05 -11.14 -5.03
C ARG A 440 -10.14 -10.56 -6.45
N ALA A 441 -11.05 -9.61 -6.63
CA ALA A 441 -11.34 -8.98 -7.92
C ALA A 441 -10.08 -8.53 -8.70
N ILE A 442 -10.14 -8.69 -10.02
CA ILE A 442 -9.18 -8.19 -11.00
C ILE A 442 -9.88 -7.09 -11.80
N THR A 443 -9.77 -5.85 -11.33
CA THR A 443 -10.31 -4.67 -12.01
C THR A 443 -9.24 -3.89 -12.78
N SER A 444 -7.97 -4.15 -12.45
CA SER A 444 -6.81 -3.72 -13.22
C SER A 444 -6.88 -4.28 -14.63
N SER A 445 -6.61 -3.46 -15.63
CA SER A 445 -6.53 -3.94 -17.01
C SER A 445 -5.23 -4.72 -17.22
N PRO A 446 -5.26 -5.86 -17.92
CA PRO A 446 -4.05 -6.60 -18.24
C PRO A 446 -3.18 -5.84 -19.25
N VAL A 447 -1.87 -5.95 -19.09
CA VAL A 447 -0.88 -5.50 -20.07
C VAL A 447 0.05 -6.66 -20.43
N ILE A 448 0.66 -6.61 -21.61
CA ILE A 448 1.50 -7.72 -22.09
C ILE A 448 2.85 -7.20 -22.58
N ALA A 449 3.90 -7.90 -22.20
CA ALA A 449 5.25 -7.74 -22.73
C ALA A 449 5.94 -9.11 -22.74
N ASP A 450 6.72 -9.38 -23.76
CA ASP A 450 7.54 -10.61 -23.93
C ASP A 450 6.77 -11.92 -23.67
N GLY A 451 5.50 -11.97 -24.12
CA GLY A 451 4.65 -13.14 -23.94
C GLY A 451 4.15 -13.37 -22.50
N THR A 452 4.31 -12.39 -21.64
CA THR A 452 3.85 -12.39 -20.24
C THR A 452 2.76 -11.35 -20.04
N VAL A 453 1.66 -11.73 -19.39
CA VAL A 453 0.54 -10.85 -19.03
C VAL A 453 0.70 -10.39 -17.59
N TYR A 454 0.67 -9.08 -17.37
CA TYR A 454 0.80 -8.46 -16.05
C TYR A 454 -0.51 -7.78 -15.66
N PHE A 455 -0.94 -7.95 -14.40
CA PHE A 455 -2.17 -7.35 -13.89
C PHE A 455 -2.16 -7.28 -12.35
N GLY A 456 -2.81 -6.27 -11.81
CA GLY A 456 -3.03 -6.12 -10.38
C GLY A 456 -4.31 -6.81 -9.91
N SER A 457 -4.37 -7.19 -8.63
CA SER A 457 -5.57 -7.71 -7.99
C SER A 457 -5.83 -7.01 -6.66
N LEU A 458 -7.09 -6.93 -6.27
CA LEU A 458 -7.49 -6.45 -4.94
C LEU A 458 -7.03 -7.37 -3.79
N ASP A 459 -6.40 -8.52 -4.11
CA ASP A 459 -5.76 -9.37 -3.10
C ASP A 459 -4.36 -8.90 -2.67
N GLY A 460 -3.90 -7.76 -3.17
CA GLY A 460 -2.59 -7.20 -2.84
C GLY A 460 -1.44 -7.77 -3.67
N THR A 461 -1.73 -8.33 -4.82
CA THR A 461 -0.71 -8.99 -5.65
C THR A 461 -0.71 -8.43 -7.06
N LEU A 462 0.47 -8.09 -7.57
CA LEU A 462 0.75 -7.94 -8.99
C LEU A 462 1.19 -9.31 -9.51
N TYR A 463 0.50 -9.79 -10.52
CA TYR A 463 0.75 -11.09 -11.14
C TYR A 463 1.44 -10.94 -12.49
N ALA A 464 2.35 -11.87 -12.78
CA ALA A 464 2.86 -12.14 -14.11
C ALA A 464 2.52 -13.57 -14.49
N VAL A 465 1.79 -13.74 -15.58
CA VAL A 465 1.36 -15.05 -16.07
C VAL A 465 1.77 -15.24 -17.54
N ASP A 466 2.11 -16.45 -17.92
CA ASP A 466 2.41 -16.79 -19.32
C ASP A 466 1.17 -16.62 -20.19
N ALA A 467 1.28 -15.84 -21.26
CA ALA A 467 0.15 -15.46 -22.11
C ALA A 467 -0.52 -16.66 -22.82
N LYS A 468 0.21 -17.74 -23.08
CA LYS A 468 -0.31 -18.91 -23.79
C LYS A 468 -1.01 -19.90 -22.87
N SER A 469 -0.46 -20.12 -21.68
CA SER A 469 -0.92 -21.17 -20.75
C SER A 469 -1.68 -20.63 -19.53
N GLY A 470 -1.55 -19.35 -19.19
CA GLY A 470 -2.10 -18.79 -17.96
C GLY A 470 -1.34 -19.18 -16.68
N TRP A 471 -0.20 -19.89 -16.81
CA TRP A 471 0.60 -20.28 -15.66
C TRP A 471 1.34 -19.09 -15.07
N VAL A 472 1.40 -19.03 -13.72
CA VAL A 472 2.10 -17.98 -13.01
C VAL A 472 3.60 -18.10 -13.22
N ILE A 473 4.21 -17.03 -13.72
CA ILE A 473 5.66 -16.88 -13.82
C ILE A 473 6.18 -16.37 -12.48
N TRP A 474 5.61 -15.25 -11.98
CA TRP A 474 5.93 -14.71 -10.67
C TRP A 474 4.78 -13.90 -10.06
N ARG A 475 4.94 -13.52 -8.81
CA ARG A 475 4.02 -12.68 -8.03
C ARG A 475 4.83 -11.66 -7.24
N PHE A 476 4.39 -10.41 -7.27
CA PHE A 476 4.90 -9.35 -6.39
C PHE A 476 3.81 -8.96 -5.39
N ARG A 477 4.16 -8.94 -4.09
CA ARG A 477 3.21 -8.64 -3.03
C ARG A 477 3.28 -7.17 -2.65
N MET A 478 2.14 -6.48 -2.69
CA MET A 478 1.90 -5.14 -2.17
C MET A 478 1.17 -5.24 -0.82
N ASP A 479 1.20 -4.18 -0.02
CA ASP A 479 0.56 -4.19 1.31
C ASP A 479 -0.97 -4.21 1.22
N LYS A 480 -1.55 -3.57 0.18
CA LYS A 480 -2.99 -3.63 -0.14
C LYS A 480 -3.19 -3.89 -1.63
N GLY A 481 -4.45 -4.05 -2.04
CA GLY A 481 -4.82 -4.31 -3.42
C GLY A 481 -4.38 -3.24 -4.41
N SER A 482 -4.31 -3.60 -5.69
CA SER A 482 -4.15 -2.67 -6.79
C SER A 482 -5.30 -2.80 -7.78
N ILE A 483 -5.85 -1.66 -8.17
CA ILE A 483 -6.79 -1.51 -9.28
C ILE A 483 -6.15 -0.77 -10.45
N SER A 484 -4.94 -0.25 -10.23
CA SER A 484 -4.12 0.43 -11.23
C SER A 484 -3.69 -0.54 -12.32
N THR A 485 -3.82 -0.13 -13.57
CA THR A 485 -3.24 -0.86 -14.71
C THR A 485 -1.72 -0.69 -14.67
N PRO A 486 -0.93 -1.77 -14.70
CA PRO A 486 0.52 -1.66 -14.75
C PRO A 486 0.97 -0.95 -16.04
N PHE A 487 1.97 -0.09 -15.94
CA PHE A 487 2.64 0.50 -17.09
C PHE A 487 4.03 -0.11 -17.23
N ILE A 488 4.41 -0.52 -18.44
CA ILE A 488 5.71 -1.17 -18.71
C ILE A 488 6.55 -0.25 -19.57
N ALA A 489 7.77 0.03 -19.12
CA ALA A 489 8.79 0.73 -19.90
C ALA A 489 10.20 0.23 -19.50
N ASP A 490 11.08 -0.01 -20.47
CA ASP A 490 12.49 -0.42 -20.27
C ASP A 490 12.68 -1.53 -19.22
N GLU A 491 11.91 -2.63 -19.31
CA GLU A 491 11.95 -3.76 -18.40
C GLU A 491 11.49 -3.46 -16.95
N LEU A 492 10.89 -2.28 -16.72
CA LEU A 492 10.31 -1.87 -15.45
C LEU A 492 8.78 -1.81 -15.54
N ILE A 493 8.15 -2.19 -14.43
CA ILE A 493 6.70 -2.11 -14.25
C ILE A 493 6.39 -1.03 -13.23
N PHE A 494 5.50 -0.12 -13.58
CA PHE A 494 5.02 0.95 -12.70
C PHE A 494 3.54 0.72 -12.37
N THR A 495 3.19 0.73 -11.10
CA THR A 495 1.80 0.54 -10.66
C THR A 495 1.50 1.29 -9.37
N GLY A 496 0.29 1.79 -9.25
CA GLY A 496 -0.24 2.35 -8.01
C GLY A 496 -0.95 1.30 -7.18
N ALA A 497 -1.05 1.52 -5.87
CA ALA A 497 -1.79 0.62 -5.00
C ALA A 497 -2.65 1.37 -3.97
N ILE A 498 -3.64 0.66 -3.42
CA ILE A 498 -4.56 1.18 -2.40
C ILE A 498 -3.84 1.43 -1.06
N ASP A 499 -2.61 0.92 -0.89
CA ASP A 499 -1.76 1.22 0.26
C ASP A 499 -1.14 2.63 0.22
N GLY A 500 -1.34 3.37 -0.88
CA GLY A 500 -0.83 4.72 -1.05
C GLY A 500 0.58 4.78 -1.66
N ASN A 501 1.11 3.68 -2.16
CA ASN A 501 2.42 3.67 -2.81
C ASN A 501 2.31 3.59 -4.34
N ILE A 502 3.27 4.25 -4.99
CA ILE A 502 3.61 4.04 -6.40
C ILE A 502 4.83 3.13 -6.42
N TYR A 503 4.73 2.00 -7.09
CA TYR A 503 5.78 0.99 -7.17
C TYR A 503 6.45 0.99 -8.52
N CYS A 504 7.77 0.79 -8.52
CA CYS A 504 8.57 0.40 -9.67
C CYS A 504 9.19 -0.96 -9.40
N ILE A 505 8.94 -1.91 -10.30
CA ILE A 505 9.29 -3.32 -10.12
C ILE A 505 10.03 -3.78 -11.37
N ASP A 506 11.12 -4.51 -11.19
CA ASP A 506 11.83 -5.17 -12.30
C ASP A 506 10.98 -6.33 -12.84
N MET A 507 10.68 -6.31 -14.13
CA MET A 507 9.73 -7.24 -14.73
C MET A 507 10.24 -8.69 -14.85
N HIS A 508 11.55 -8.91 -14.78
CA HIS A 508 12.16 -10.24 -14.88
C HIS A 508 12.37 -10.89 -13.51
N THR A 509 12.80 -10.10 -12.53
CA THR A 509 13.17 -10.60 -11.20
C THR A 509 12.05 -10.47 -10.17
N ALA A 510 10.98 -9.73 -10.48
CA ALA A 510 9.90 -9.37 -9.56
C ALA A 510 10.41 -8.64 -8.30
N LYS A 511 11.55 -7.96 -8.38
CA LYS A 511 12.09 -7.18 -7.27
C LYS A 511 11.64 -5.74 -7.37
N GLU A 512 11.34 -5.16 -6.23
CA GLU A 512 11.12 -3.72 -6.12
C GLU A 512 12.42 -2.97 -6.43
N VAL A 513 12.34 -2.04 -7.38
CA VAL A 513 13.43 -1.12 -7.70
C VAL A 513 13.35 0.10 -6.82
N TRP A 514 12.15 0.67 -6.72
CA TRP A 514 11.82 1.75 -5.79
C TRP A 514 10.31 1.78 -5.53
N ARG A 515 9.93 2.42 -4.42
CA ARG A 515 8.55 2.85 -4.15
C ARG A 515 8.53 4.30 -3.70
N PHE A 516 7.42 4.98 -4.01
CA PHE A 516 7.18 6.34 -3.58
C PHE A 516 5.84 6.40 -2.81
N PRO A 517 5.83 6.82 -1.53
CA PRO A 517 4.61 6.95 -0.75
C PRO A 517 3.88 8.24 -1.10
N THR A 518 2.57 8.16 -1.27
CA THR A 518 1.64 9.29 -1.35
C THR A 518 0.85 9.39 -0.05
N GLU A 519 0.11 10.48 0.15
CA GLU A 519 -0.65 10.69 1.39
C GLU A 519 -1.95 9.86 1.45
N HIS A 520 -2.40 9.29 0.31
CA HIS A 520 -3.62 8.49 0.21
C HIS A 520 -3.50 7.44 -0.92
N GLN A 521 -4.56 6.67 -1.16
CA GLN A 521 -4.61 5.61 -2.17
C GLN A 521 -4.23 6.12 -3.57
N VAL A 522 -3.52 5.28 -4.32
CA VAL A 522 -3.23 5.49 -5.74
C VAL A 522 -4.10 4.53 -6.55
N THR A 523 -5.19 5.07 -7.10
CA THR A 523 -6.19 4.30 -7.85
C THR A 523 -6.04 4.47 -9.36
N GLY A 524 -5.54 5.62 -9.81
CA GLY A 524 -5.14 5.85 -11.19
C GLY A 524 -3.88 5.07 -11.56
N SER A 525 -3.72 4.78 -12.85
CA SER A 525 -2.52 4.10 -13.34
C SER A 525 -1.35 5.08 -13.47
N ALA A 526 -0.14 4.57 -13.35
CA ALA A 526 1.05 5.35 -13.64
C ALA A 526 1.19 5.55 -15.16
N LEU A 527 1.76 6.68 -15.56
CA LEU A 527 2.17 6.98 -16.93
C LEU A 527 3.67 7.25 -16.93
N VAL A 528 4.39 6.63 -17.84
CA VAL A 528 5.80 6.99 -18.10
C VAL A 528 5.87 7.78 -19.38
N ALA A 529 6.44 8.98 -19.31
CA ALA A 529 6.71 9.82 -20.47
C ALA A 529 8.05 10.51 -20.27
N LYS A 530 8.89 10.47 -21.32
CA LYS A 530 10.28 10.92 -21.23
C LYS A 530 11.00 10.23 -20.05
N ASP A 531 11.64 10.99 -19.18
CA ASP A 531 12.34 10.48 -17.98
C ASP A 531 11.51 10.61 -16.70
N SER A 532 10.18 10.64 -16.83
CA SER A 532 9.28 10.92 -15.71
C SER A 532 8.14 9.91 -15.60
N VAL A 533 7.78 9.60 -14.35
CA VAL A 533 6.57 8.86 -13.99
C VAL A 533 5.54 9.84 -13.45
N TYR A 534 4.38 9.88 -14.06
CA TYR A 534 3.26 10.71 -13.63
C TYR A 534 2.19 9.81 -13.00
N CYS A 535 1.70 10.18 -11.83
CA CYS A 535 0.68 9.41 -11.14
C CYS A 535 -0.22 10.32 -10.29
N GLY A 536 -1.53 10.13 -10.41
CA GLY A 536 -2.52 10.82 -9.57
C GLY A 536 -2.83 10.01 -8.31
N SER A 537 -3.10 10.71 -7.20
CA SER A 537 -3.50 10.09 -5.94
C SER A 537 -4.83 10.65 -5.45
N VAL A 538 -5.54 9.87 -4.65
CA VAL A 538 -6.77 10.28 -3.97
C VAL A 538 -6.50 11.41 -2.96
N ASP A 539 -5.24 11.65 -2.58
CA ASP A 539 -4.86 12.85 -1.84
C ASP A 539 -4.99 14.16 -2.65
N GLY A 540 -5.33 14.07 -3.93
CA GLY A 540 -5.52 15.22 -4.84
C GLY A 540 -4.22 15.77 -5.41
N ASN A 541 -3.09 15.10 -5.27
CA ASN A 541 -1.86 15.50 -5.93
C ASN A 541 -1.61 14.68 -7.20
N LEU A 542 -1.17 15.38 -8.25
CA LEU A 542 -0.47 14.77 -9.37
C LEU A 542 1.03 14.79 -9.03
N TYR A 543 1.63 13.62 -8.97
CA TYR A 543 3.06 13.43 -8.73
C TYR A 543 3.81 13.23 -10.02
N CYS A 544 4.94 13.91 -10.18
CA CYS A 544 5.93 13.66 -11.22
C CYS A 544 7.22 13.19 -10.55
N LEU A 545 7.60 11.95 -10.83
CA LEU A 545 8.76 11.30 -10.24
C LEU A 545 9.82 11.06 -11.33
N GLU A 546 11.07 11.03 -10.92
CA GLU A 546 12.14 10.58 -11.79
C GLU A 546 11.99 9.08 -12.06
N TYR A 547 12.02 8.70 -13.32
CA TYR A 547 11.77 7.36 -13.83
C TYR A 547 12.60 6.26 -13.15
N ARG A 548 13.92 6.42 -13.01
CA ARG A 548 14.83 5.38 -12.52
C ARG A 548 14.93 5.30 -11.01
N THR A 549 14.73 6.41 -10.30
CA THR A 549 15.02 6.51 -8.87
C THR A 549 13.78 6.71 -8.01
N GLY A 550 12.63 7.04 -8.62
CA GLY A 550 11.40 7.37 -7.90
C GLY A 550 11.48 8.71 -7.14
N ARG A 551 12.52 9.53 -7.36
CA ARG A 551 12.64 10.84 -6.70
C ARG A 551 11.57 11.79 -7.20
N LEU A 552 10.95 12.53 -6.26
CA LEU A 552 9.98 13.56 -6.59
C LEU A 552 10.67 14.69 -7.39
N ARG A 553 10.18 14.95 -8.60
CA ARG A 553 10.56 16.12 -9.40
C ARG A 553 9.68 17.31 -9.05
N TRP A 554 8.37 17.09 -9.04
CA TRP A 554 7.37 18.06 -8.62
C TRP A 554 6.05 17.38 -8.31
N LYS A 555 5.17 18.07 -7.59
CA LYS A 555 3.78 17.69 -7.41
C LYS A 555 2.87 18.90 -7.59
N PHE A 556 1.66 18.66 -8.05
CA PHE A 556 0.63 19.69 -8.21
C PHE A 556 -0.63 19.26 -7.46
N LYS A 557 -1.14 20.15 -6.62
CA LYS A 557 -2.36 19.92 -5.85
C LYS A 557 -3.58 20.42 -6.62
N THR A 558 -4.51 19.53 -6.93
CA THR A 558 -5.85 19.85 -7.45
C THR A 558 -6.82 20.13 -6.32
N GLY A 559 -8.02 20.61 -6.63
CA GLY A 559 -9.07 20.87 -5.64
C GLY A 559 -9.79 19.61 -5.13
N GLY A 560 -9.51 18.43 -5.69
CA GLY A 560 -10.15 17.16 -5.32
C GLY A 560 -9.29 15.95 -5.62
N PRO A 561 -9.72 14.74 -5.21
CA PRO A 561 -9.05 13.48 -5.54
C PRO A 561 -8.75 13.29 -7.02
N ILE A 562 -7.63 12.65 -7.34
CA ILE A 562 -7.28 12.24 -8.70
C ILE A 562 -7.39 10.72 -8.78
N THR A 563 -8.42 10.23 -9.47
CA THR A 563 -8.65 8.80 -9.71
C THR A 563 -8.36 8.40 -11.16
N ALA A 564 -8.26 9.39 -12.04
CA ALA A 564 -7.96 9.21 -13.45
C ALA A 564 -6.48 8.84 -13.68
N THR A 565 -6.21 8.19 -14.80
CA THR A 565 -4.84 7.95 -15.29
C THR A 565 -4.36 9.17 -16.09
N PRO A 566 -3.12 9.68 -15.86
CA PRO A 566 -2.53 10.70 -16.70
C PRO A 566 -2.38 10.22 -18.16
N VAL A 567 -2.50 11.13 -19.11
CA VAL A 567 -2.33 10.83 -20.54
C VAL A 567 -1.26 11.75 -21.12
N PHE A 568 -0.30 11.18 -21.81
CA PHE A 568 0.74 11.94 -22.52
C PHE A 568 0.41 12.03 -24.02
N TYR A 569 0.43 13.23 -24.54
CA TYR A 569 0.28 13.49 -25.97
C TYR A 569 0.91 14.85 -26.31
N ASP A 570 1.72 14.89 -27.36
CA ASP A 570 2.37 16.10 -27.89
C ASP A 570 3.03 16.97 -26.81
N ASP A 571 4.01 16.37 -26.10
CA ASP A 571 4.78 16.99 -25.00
C ASP A 571 3.92 17.56 -23.84
N THR A 572 2.68 17.08 -23.72
CA THR A 572 1.75 17.53 -22.70
C THR A 572 1.13 16.34 -21.93
N VAL A 573 1.05 16.48 -20.63
CA VAL A 573 0.38 15.52 -19.73
C VAL A 573 -0.98 16.09 -19.35
N TYR A 574 -2.04 15.31 -19.61
CA TYR A 574 -3.42 15.65 -19.28
C TYR A 574 -3.91 14.80 -18.14
N ILE A 575 -4.63 15.39 -17.17
CA ILE A 575 -5.19 14.68 -16.03
C ILE A 575 -6.53 15.29 -15.59
N GLY A 576 -7.53 14.43 -15.40
CA GLY A 576 -8.81 14.78 -14.80
C GLY A 576 -8.78 14.64 -13.28
N SER A 577 -9.54 15.49 -12.59
CA SER A 577 -9.72 15.46 -11.14
C SER A 577 -11.19 15.57 -10.76
N THR A 578 -11.53 15.07 -9.57
CA THR A 578 -12.91 15.20 -9.05
C THR A 578 -13.24 16.63 -8.60
N ASP A 579 -12.33 17.59 -8.76
CA ASP A 579 -12.62 19.02 -8.65
C ASP A 579 -13.28 19.61 -9.91
N HIS A 580 -13.82 18.76 -10.78
CA HIS A 580 -14.53 19.06 -12.02
C HIS A 580 -13.62 19.61 -13.13
N LYS A 581 -12.30 19.44 -13.02
CA LYS A 581 -11.36 20.01 -14.00
C LYS A 581 -10.48 18.95 -14.65
N ILE A 582 -10.18 19.19 -15.92
CA ILE A 582 -9.05 18.59 -16.60
C ILE A 582 -7.92 19.63 -16.68
N TYR A 583 -6.71 19.18 -16.43
CA TYR A 583 -5.49 19.99 -16.39
C TYR A 583 -4.51 19.51 -17.45
N ALA A 584 -3.75 20.42 -18.03
CA ALA A 584 -2.67 20.15 -18.96
C ALA A 584 -1.35 20.69 -18.41
N PHE A 585 -0.31 19.87 -18.38
CA PHE A 585 1.03 20.23 -17.91
C PHE A 585 2.07 19.98 -18.99
N GLU A 586 3.13 20.74 -18.96
CA GLU A 586 4.32 20.43 -19.75
C GLU A 586 4.99 19.17 -19.19
N ALA A 587 5.37 18.22 -20.09
CA ALA A 587 5.92 16.91 -19.73
C ALA A 587 7.44 16.96 -19.51
#